data_1c75f742d7cc36a47a480c129f234079
#
_entry.id   1c75f742d7cc36a47a480c129f234079
#
_cell.length_a   1.000
_cell.length_b   1.000
_cell.length_c   1.000
_cell.angle_alpha   90.00
_cell.angle_beta   90.00
_cell.angle_gamma   90.00
#
_symmetry.space_group_name_H-M   'P 1'
#
loop_
_entity.id
_entity.type
_entity.pdbx_description
1 polymer ?
#
loop_
_entity_poly.entity_id
_entity_poly.type
_entity_poly.pdbx_seq_one_letter_code
_entity_poly.pdbx_strand_id
1 'polypeptide(L)'
;MKDKNEFAKVDIFGLGEPNNDYAQYFIGNSYLNPLTDIKNCNLFLANVTFEPGCRNNWHIHHAKKGGGQILICTAGEGWYQEEGKDPISLTQVQ
;
A
#
# COMPACT_ATOMS: atom_id res chain seq x y z
N MET A 1 14.87 7.77 -1.25
CA MET A 1 14.02 7.21 -0.18
C MET A 1 14.91 6.63 0.91
N LYS A 2 14.46 6.73 2.12
CA LYS A 2 15.12 6.10 3.27
C LYS A 2 15.06 4.58 3.16
N ASP A 3 16.02 3.88 3.75
CA ASP A 3 15.93 2.43 3.83
C ASP A 3 14.78 2.00 4.77
N LYS A 4 14.47 0.71 4.79
CA LYS A 4 13.33 0.21 5.58
C LYS A 4 13.46 0.48 7.07
N ASN A 5 14.68 0.50 7.61
CA ASN A 5 14.91 0.73 9.04
C ASN A 5 14.65 2.18 9.40
N GLU A 6 15.09 3.12 8.57
CA GLU A 6 14.80 4.54 8.75
C GLU A 6 13.31 4.82 8.56
N PHE A 7 12.71 4.21 7.55
CA PHE A 7 11.29 4.37 7.27
C PHE A 7 10.43 3.86 8.42
N ALA A 8 10.80 2.73 9.00
CA ALA A 8 10.06 2.15 10.13
C ALA A 8 10.01 3.08 11.34
N LYS A 9 11.00 3.96 11.50
CA LYS A 9 11.01 4.93 12.62
C LYS A 9 9.99 6.04 12.46
N VAL A 10 9.58 6.36 11.23
CA VAL A 10 8.64 7.45 10.96
C VAL A 10 7.25 6.94 10.58
N ASP A 11 7.10 5.67 10.31
CA ASP A 11 5.83 5.05 9.94
C ASP A 11 5.04 4.69 11.20
N ILE A 12 3.95 5.41 11.45
CA ILE A 12 3.14 5.25 12.65
C ILE A 12 2.36 3.93 12.70
N PHE A 13 2.17 3.27 11.56
CA PHE A 13 1.38 2.03 11.49
C PHE A 13 2.22 0.76 11.53
N GLY A 14 3.52 0.88 11.38
CA GLY A 14 4.43 -0.25 11.38
C GLY A 14 4.60 -0.93 10.03
N LEU A 15 5.81 -1.44 9.82
CA LEU A 15 6.21 -2.04 8.54
C LEU A 15 5.49 -3.37 8.28
N GLY A 16 5.32 -4.19 9.30
CA GLY A 16 4.80 -5.53 9.14
C GLY A 16 5.84 -6.49 8.56
N GLU A 17 5.36 -7.53 7.92
CA GLU A 17 6.17 -8.59 7.36
C GLU A 17 6.37 -8.39 5.85
N PRO A 18 7.41 -8.99 5.24
CA PRO A 18 7.53 -8.99 3.79
C PRO A 18 6.25 -9.49 3.13
N ASN A 19 5.83 -8.79 2.07
CA ASN A 19 4.56 -9.08 1.40
C ASN A 19 4.71 -10.27 0.44
N ASN A 20 4.85 -11.47 1.00
CA ASN A 20 5.04 -12.67 0.20
C ASN A 20 3.73 -13.21 -0.39
N ASP A 21 2.63 -13.05 0.34
CA ASP A 21 1.33 -13.58 -0.09
C ASP A 21 0.83 -12.94 -1.39
N TYR A 22 1.15 -11.67 -1.60
CA TYR A 22 0.72 -10.92 -2.77
C TYR A 22 1.89 -10.50 -3.66
N ALA A 23 3.07 -11.07 -3.45
CA ALA A 23 4.30 -10.65 -4.17
C ALA A 23 4.14 -10.76 -5.69
N GLN A 24 3.33 -11.68 -6.18
CA GLN A 24 3.08 -11.86 -7.61
C GLN A 24 2.43 -10.63 -8.27
N TYR A 25 1.80 -9.76 -7.49
CA TYR A 25 1.13 -8.56 -7.99
C TYR A 25 2.01 -7.32 -7.92
N PHE A 26 3.25 -7.46 -7.46
CA PHE A 26 4.17 -6.35 -7.26
C PHE A 26 5.48 -6.57 -8.02
N ILE A 27 6.13 -5.47 -8.39
CA ILE A 27 7.50 -5.46 -8.89
C ILE A 27 8.35 -4.79 -7.81
N GLY A 28 9.37 -5.49 -7.32
CA GLY A 28 10.20 -5.01 -6.21
C GLY A 28 9.73 -5.54 -4.86
N ASN A 29 10.28 -5.00 -3.79
CA ASN A 29 10.00 -5.45 -2.43
C ASN A 29 8.98 -4.56 -1.75
N SER A 30 8.01 -5.19 -1.10
CA SER A 30 7.00 -4.49 -0.31
C SER A 30 6.76 -5.22 1.01
N TYR A 31 6.11 -4.51 1.94
CA TYR A 31 5.79 -5.02 3.27
C TYR A 31 4.33 -4.79 3.55
N LEU A 32 3.70 -5.74 4.23
CA LEU A 32 2.28 -5.70 4.53
C LEU A 32 2.05 -5.82 6.03
N ASN A 33 1.26 -4.92 6.57
CA ASN A 33 0.86 -4.98 7.97
C ASN A 33 -0.66 -4.80 8.05
N PRO A 34 -1.43 -5.90 8.13
CA PRO A 34 -2.89 -5.80 8.30
C PRO A 34 -3.22 -5.08 9.61
N LEU A 35 -4.14 -4.13 9.55
CA LEU A 35 -4.53 -3.32 10.70
C LEU A 35 -5.89 -3.73 11.26
N THR A 36 -6.71 -4.44 10.48
CA THR A 36 -8.01 -4.93 10.91
C THR A 36 -8.12 -6.42 10.71
N ASP A 37 -8.95 -7.07 11.53
CA ASP A 37 -9.30 -8.47 11.37
C ASP A 37 -10.60 -8.56 10.56
N ILE A 38 -10.52 -9.07 9.36
CA ILE A 38 -11.66 -9.17 8.45
C ILE A 38 -12.79 -10.06 9.02
N LYS A 39 -12.47 -10.96 9.95
CA LYS A 39 -13.48 -11.80 10.61
C LYS A 39 -14.35 -11.02 11.56
N ASN A 40 -13.83 -9.93 12.14
CA ASN A 40 -14.49 -9.12 13.15
C ASN A 40 -14.83 -7.73 12.67
N CYS A 41 -14.46 -7.38 11.44
CA CYS A 41 -14.64 -6.05 10.88
C CYS A 41 -15.00 -6.15 9.40
N ASN A 42 -15.97 -5.37 8.96
CA ASN A 42 -16.40 -5.36 7.57
C ASN A 42 -15.43 -4.61 6.64
N LEU A 43 -14.48 -3.89 7.21
CA LEU A 43 -13.50 -3.10 6.47
C LEU A 43 -12.11 -3.70 6.63
N PHE A 44 -11.46 -3.99 5.52
CA PHE A 44 -10.07 -4.42 5.52
C PHE A 44 -9.17 -3.21 5.38
N LEU A 45 -8.35 -2.97 6.40
CA LEU A 45 -7.31 -1.96 6.39
C LEU A 45 -5.94 -2.62 6.51
N ALA A 46 -5.00 -2.17 5.71
CA ALA A 46 -3.63 -2.65 5.78
C ALA A 46 -2.67 -1.50 5.50
N ASN A 47 -1.54 -1.52 6.17
CA ASN A 47 -0.43 -0.64 5.85
C ASN A 47 0.49 -1.37 4.88
N VAL A 48 0.72 -0.78 3.71
CA VAL A 48 1.59 -1.35 2.69
C VAL A 48 2.76 -0.42 2.49
N THR A 49 3.97 -0.93 2.67
CA THR A 49 5.19 -0.16 2.52
C THR A 49 5.96 -0.66 1.30
N PHE A 50 6.36 0.27 0.45
CA PHE A 50 7.12 -0.02 -0.76
C PHE A 50 8.56 0.43 -0.60
N GLU A 51 9.52 -0.44 -0.91
CA GLU A 51 10.90 -0.01 -1.10
C GLU A 51 11.01 0.81 -2.39
N PRO A 52 12.09 1.61 -2.57
CA PRO A 52 12.25 2.41 -3.77
C PRO A 52 12.15 1.57 -5.04
N GLY A 53 11.39 2.05 -6.00
CA GLY A 53 11.19 1.36 -7.26
C GLY A 53 10.17 0.24 -7.24
N CYS A 54 9.64 -0.13 -6.07
CA CYS A 54 8.58 -1.11 -5.99
C CYS A 54 7.26 -0.53 -6.51
N ARG A 55 6.50 -1.31 -7.25
CA ARG A 55 5.21 -0.89 -7.78
C ARG A 55 4.29 -2.09 -7.93
N ASN A 56 2.99 -1.83 -7.94
CA ASN A 56 2.00 -2.83 -8.28
C ASN A 56 1.98 -3.07 -9.78
N ASN A 57 1.65 -4.28 -10.18
CA ASN A 57 1.24 -4.54 -11.54
C ASN A 57 -0.14 -3.94 -11.77
N TRP A 58 -0.47 -3.59 -13.03
CA TRP A 58 -1.81 -3.16 -13.38
C TRP A 58 -2.82 -4.21 -12.98
N HIS A 59 -3.86 -3.82 -12.25
CA HIS A 59 -4.88 -4.74 -11.77
C HIS A 59 -6.20 -4.02 -11.52
N ILE A 60 -7.27 -4.80 -11.42
CA ILE A 60 -8.61 -4.32 -11.13
C ILE A 60 -9.15 -5.13 -9.95
N HIS A 61 -9.76 -4.42 -8.98
CA HIS A 61 -10.49 -5.05 -7.90
C HIS A 61 -11.96 -5.18 -8.30
N HIS A 62 -12.46 -6.40 -8.40
CA HIS A 62 -13.84 -6.66 -8.76
C HIS A 62 -14.67 -6.91 -7.52
N ALA A 63 -15.77 -6.15 -7.36
CA ALA A 63 -16.72 -6.38 -6.29
C ALA A 63 -18.09 -5.90 -6.74
N LYS A 64 -19.13 -6.64 -6.33
CA LYS A 64 -20.51 -6.28 -6.63
C LYS A 64 -21.06 -5.28 -5.61
N LYS A 65 -20.54 -5.32 -4.38
CA LYS A 65 -20.99 -4.49 -3.27
C LYS A 65 -19.80 -4.29 -2.33
N GLY A 66 -19.69 -3.09 -1.78
CA GLY A 66 -18.62 -2.77 -0.86
C GLY A 66 -17.23 -2.74 -1.48
N GLY A 67 -17.18 -2.63 -2.81
CA GLY A 67 -15.91 -2.54 -3.52
C GLY A 67 -15.34 -1.14 -3.50
N GLY A 68 -14.18 -1.00 -4.13
CA GLY A 68 -13.44 0.23 -4.16
C GLY A 68 -12.27 0.20 -3.19
N GLN A 69 -11.43 1.21 -3.30
CA GLN A 69 -10.23 1.28 -2.51
C GLN A 69 -9.92 2.73 -2.17
N ILE A 70 -9.60 2.97 -0.90
CA ILE A 70 -9.14 4.28 -0.44
C ILE A 70 -7.66 4.16 -0.16
N LEU A 71 -6.87 5.06 -0.76
CA LEU A 71 -5.43 5.12 -0.57
C LEU A 71 -5.07 6.36 0.23
N ILE A 72 -4.30 6.17 1.30
CA ILE A 72 -3.81 7.26 2.14
C ILE A 72 -2.31 7.09 2.29
N CYS A 73 -1.56 8.14 1.93
CA CYS A 73 -0.11 8.15 2.12
C CYS A 73 0.19 8.61 3.54
N THR A 74 0.73 7.72 4.37
CA THR A 74 1.00 8.02 5.78
C THR A 74 2.45 8.34 6.05
N ALA A 75 3.35 8.03 5.13
CA ALA A 75 4.77 8.36 5.23
C ALA A 75 5.41 8.27 3.85
N GLY A 76 6.38 9.15 3.60
CA GLY A 76 7.09 9.16 2.32
C GLY A 76 6.27 9.76 1.19
N GLU A 77 6.54 9.28 -0.02
CA GLU A 77 5.85 9.74 -1.23
C GLU A 77 5.75 8.61 -2.24
N GLY A 78 4.80 8.71 -3.14
CA GLY A 78 4.60 7.72 -4.19
C GLY A 78 3.70 8.24 -5.28
N TRP A 79 3.24 7.33 -6.12
CA TRP A 79 2.43 7.66 -7.28
C TRP A 79 1.25 6.70 -7.39
N TYR A 80 0.13 7.24 -7.85
CA TYR A 80 -1.06 6.48 -8.19
C TYR A 80 -1.45 6.80 -9.64
N GLN A 81 -1.84 5.80 -10.40
CA GLN A 81 -2.27 5.99 -11.77
C GLN A 81 -3.44 5.09 -12.13
N GLU A 82 -4.46 5.68 -12.74
CA GLU A 82 -5.55 4.94 -13.39
C GLU A 82 -5.22 4.77 -14.88
N GLU A 83 -5.72 3.68 -15.46
CA GLU A 83 -5.57 3.44 -16.88
C GLU A 83 -6.12 4.61 -17.70
N GLY A 84 -5.32 5.08 -18.65
CA GLY A 84 -5.71 6.19 -19.53
C GLY A 84 -5.60 7.56 -18.91
N LYS A 85 -5.10 7.68 -17.69
CA LYS A 85 -4.93 8.96 -16.99
C LYS A 85 -3.48 9.18 -16.59
N ASP A 86 -3.15 10.43 -16.29
CA ASP A 86 -1.80 10.80 -15.83
C ASP A 86 -1.57 10.33 -14.40
N PRO A 87 -0.31 10.01 -14.03
CA PRO A 87 0.03 9.68 -12.66
C PRO A 87 -0.27 10.84 -11.70
N ILE A 88 -0.75 10.49 -10.51
CA ILE A 88 -1.01 11.46 -9.43
C ILE A 88 0.00 11.23 -8.33
N SER A 89 0.67 12.30 -7.90
CA SER A 89 1.63 12.24 -6.79
C SER A 89 0.88 12.06 -5.47
N LEU A 90 1.36 11.11 -4.66
CA LEU A 90 0.85 10.88 -3.32
C LEU A 90 1.90 11.36 -2.32
N THR A 91 1.50 12.22 -1.42
CA THR A 91 2.36 12.74 -0.36
C THR A 91 1.73 12.49 1.00
N GLN A 92 2.56 12.55 2.03
CA GLN A 92 2.12 12.31 3.39
C GLN A 92 0.99 13.26 3.77
N VAL A 93 -0.05 12.69 4.39
CA VAL A 93 -1.16 13.48 4.94
C VAL A 93 -0.66 14.28 6.13
N GLN A 94 -1.03 15.55 6.16
CA GLN A 94 -0.65 16.46 7.25
C GLN A 94 -1.78 16.65 8.26
#